data_4c7f936368bd36361739d2402609f7ce
#
_entry.id   4c7f936368bd36361739d2402609f7ce
#
_cell.length_a   1.000
_cell.length_b   1.000
_cell.length_c   1.000
_cell.angle_alpha   90.00
_cell.angle_beta   90.00
_cell.angle_gamma   90.00
#
_symmetry.space_group_name_H-M   'P 1'
#
loop_
_entity.id
_entity.type
_entity.pdbx_description
1 polymer ?
#
loop_
_entity_poly.entity_id
_entity_poly.type
_entity_poly.pdbx_seq_one_letter_code
_entity_poly.pdbx_strand_id
1 'polypeptide(L)'
;MVTSDGFPLEPELTIPNDAINISIGKDGTVSILQAGDTASQQLGQIQLANFPNPAGLSGRGGNLFQRTTASGDPITGAPGQGGLGGLSQGVLEISNVSVVEEMVNLISGQRAYEINSKAIQASDEMLQTAANLRR
;
A
#
# COMPACT_ATOMS: atom_id res chain seq x y z
N MET A 1 18.46 -8.34 -10.86
CA MET A 1 17.24 -7.48 -10.84
C MET A 1 17.43 -6.37 -9.83
N VAL A 2 16.98 -5.17 -10.14
CA VAL A 2 17.06 -4.00 -9.25
C VAL A 2 15.71 -3.26 -9.23
N THR A 3 15.47 -2.49 -8.16
CA THR A 3 14.31 -1.58 -8.07
C THR A 3 14.49 -0.38 -9.01
N SER A 4 13.45 0.45 -9.17
CA SER A 4 13.52 1.73 -9.92
C SER A 4 14.61 2.66 -9.41
N ASP A 5 14.95 2.59 -8.13
CA ASP A 5 15.96 3.42 -7.47
C ASP A 5 17.37 2.78 -7.48
N GLY A 6 17.54 1.63 -8.13
CA GLY A 6 18.80 0.95 -8.31
C GLY A 6 19.21 -0.01 -7.16
N PHE A 7 18.33 -0.25 -6.19
CA PHE A 7 18.62 -1.22 -5.12
C PHE A 7 18.51 -2.66 -5.64
N PRO A 8 19.50 -3.53 -5.37
CA PRO A 8 19.43 -4.92 -5.76
C PRO A 8 18.34 -5.66 -4.99
N LEU A 9 17.72 -6.62 -5.68
CA LEU A 9 16.78 -7.56 -5.05
C LEU A 9 17.58 -8.67 -4.36
N GLU A 10 17.14 -9.10 -3.21
CA GLU A 10 17.74 -10.21 -2.47
C GLU A 10 16.80 -11.44 -2.53
N PRO A 11 17.29 -12.64 -2.92
CA PRO A 11 18.63 -12.94 -3.44
C PRO A 11 18.91 -12.28 -4.81
N GLU A 12 20.19 -12.03 -5.09
CA GLU A 12 20.57 -11.44 -6.38
C GLU A 12 20.21 -12.38 -7.54
N LEU A 13 19.30 -11.93 -8.39
CA LEU A 13 18.90 -12.63 -9.60
C LEU A 13 19.45 -11.89 -10.80
N THR A 14 20.34 -12.54 -11.55
CA THR A 14 20.90 -12.01 -12.79
C THR A 14 20.14 -12.60 -13.97
N ILE A 15 19.53 -11.73 -14.76
CA ILE A 15 18.82 -12.11 -15.99
C ILE A 15 19.81 -12.05 -17.14
N PRO A 16 20.03 -13.13 -17.88
CA PRO A 16 20.89 -13.12 -19.06
C PRO A 16 20.29 -12.27 -20.18
N ASN A 17 21.15 -11.70 -21.02
CA ASN A 17 20.75 -10.77 -22.10
C ASN A 17 19.97 -11.44 -23.25
N ASP A 18 19.99 -12.75 -23.31
CA ASP A 18 19.30 -13.60 -24.31
C ASP A 18 17.89 -14.04 -23.86
N ALA A 19 17.44 -13.56 -22.70
CA ALA A 19 16.09 -13.82 -22.22
C ALA A 19 15.06 -13.05 -23.05
N ILE A 20 14.12 -13.78 -23.67
CA ILE A 20 13.01 -13.22 -24.46
C ILE A 20 11.81 -12.92 -23.55
N ASN A 21 11.55 -13.79 -22.59
CA ASN A 21 10.40 -13.67 -21.69
C ASN A 21 10.82 -13.99 -20.25
N ILE A 22 10.24 -13.21 -19.31
CA ILE A 22 10.44 -13.38 -17.87
C ILE A 22 9.08 -13.64 -17.26
N SER A 23 8.94 -14.74 -16.55
CA SER A 23 7.73 -15.12 -15.82
C SER A 23 8.03 -15.24 -14.33
N ILE A 24 7.21 -14.62 -13.51
CA ILE A 24 7.29 -14.69 -12.06
C ILE A 24 6.06 -15.40 -11.54
N GLY A 25 6.26 -16.54 -10.89
CA GLY A 25 5.21 -17.32 -10.26
C GLY A 25 4.66 -16.66 -8.99
N LYS A 26 3.47 -17.09 -8.57
CA LYS A 26 2.87 -16.61 -7.30
C LYS A 26 3.70 -16.98 -6.07
N ASP A 27 4.47 -18.03 -6.17
CA ASP A 27 5.43 -18.52 -5.16
C ASP A 27 6.77 -17.78 -5.19
N GLY A 28 6.93 -16.79 -6.08
CA GLY A 28 8.16 -16.03 -6.26
C GLY A 28 9.19 -16.68 -7.17
N THR A 29 8.89 -17.83 -7.76
CA THR A 29 9.79 -18.48 -8.73
C THR A 29 9.95 -17.63 -9.97
N VAL A 30 11.20 -17.27 -10.30
CA VAL A 30 11.54 -16.51 -11.50
C VAL A 30 12.03 -17.47 -12.56
N SER A 31 11.34 -17.51 -13.69
CA SER A 31 11.67 -18.33 -14.85
C SER A 31 11.86 -17.44 -16.07
N ILE A 32 12.81 -17.82 -16.92
CA ILE A 32 13.09 -17.16 -18.20
C ILE A 32 12.91 -18.12 -19.35
N LEU A 33 12.57 -17.57 -20.51
CA LEU A 33 12.65 -18.26 -21.79
C LEU A 33 13.76 -17.62 -22.61
N GLN A 34 14.76 -18.41 -23.02
CA GLN A 34 15.87 -17.95 -23.83
C GLN A 34 15.60 -18.12 -25.33
N ALA A 35 16.32 -17.33 -26.16
CA ALA A 35 16.23 -17.44 -27.60
C ALA A 35 16.74 -18.79 -28.07
N GLY A 36 15.86 -19.59 -28.73
CA GLY A 36 16.18 -20.91 -29.24
C GLY A 36 15.77 -22.07 -28.33
N ASP A 37 15.41 -21.82 -27.10
CA ASP A 37 14.90 -22.83 -26.17
C ASP A 37 13.36 -22.81 -26.11
N THR A 38 12.76 -23.99 -26.08
CA THR A 38 11.32 -24.17 -25.89
C THR A 38 10.94 -24.41 -24.44
N ALA A 39 11.93 -24.63 -23.57
CA ALA A 39 11.74 -24.87 -22.15
C ALA A 39 12.10 -23.62 -21.32
N SER A 40 11.24 -23.27 -20.36
CA SER A 40 11.56 -22.21 -19.40
C SER A 40 12.60 -22.69 -18.39
N GLN A 41 13.64 -21.90 -18.18
CA GLN A 41 14.68 -22.14 -17.20
C GLN A 41 14.38 -21.34 -15.91
N GLN A 42 14.41 -22.00 -14.78
CA GLN A 42 14.28 -21.35 -13.48
C GLN A 42 15.61 -20.70 -13.08
N LEU A 43 15.59 -19.40 -12.79
CA LEU A 43 16.76 -18.65 -12.31
C LEU A 43 16.89 -18.64 -10.80
N GLY A 44 15.77 -18.61 -10.08
CA GLY A 44 15.75 -18.54 -8.62
C GLY A 44 14.36 -18.18 -8.10
N GLN A 45 14.31 -17.80 -6.83
CA GLN A 45 13.07 -17.47 -6.14
C GLN A 45 13.22 -16.15 -5.38
N ILE A 46 12.26 -15.25 -5.56
CA ILE A 46 12.17 -14.00 -4.81
C ILE A 46 11.73 -14.33 -3.39
N GLN A 47 12.35 -13.70 -2.41
CA GLN A 47 11.96 -13.81 -1.01
C GLN A 47 11.22 -12.55 -0.56
N LEU A 48 10.25 -12.73 0.32
CA LEU A 48 9.56 -11.65 1.01
C LEU A 48 10.06 -11.55 2.45
N ALA A 49 10.02 -10.34 3.00
CA ALA A 49 10.34 -10.09 4.39
C ALA A 49 9.10 -9.59 5.14
N ASN A 50 8.82 -10.17 6.29
CA ASN A 50 7.82 -9.69 7.22
C ASN A 50 8.51 -9.21 8.51
N PHE A 51 7.86 -8.30 9.22
CA PHE A 51 8.38 -7.73 10.47
C PHE A 51 7.39 -7.96 11.61
N PRO A 52 7.86 -8.28 12.82
CA PRO A 52 6.99 -8.43 13.99
C PRO A 52 6.18 -7.16 14.29
N ASN A 53 6.77 -5.99 14.05
CA ASN A 53 6.10 -4.70 14.19
C ASN A 53 6.30 -3.82 12.95
N PRO A 54 5.43 -3.95 11.92
CA PRO A 54 5.54 -3.16 10.69
C PRO A 54 5.43 -1.64 10.93
N ALA A 55 4.67 -1.22 11.95
CA ALA A 55 4.53 0.21 12.31
C ALA A 55 5.83 0.84 12.82
N GLY A 56 6.78 0.04 13.27
CA GLY A 56 8.10 0.48 13.71
C GLY A 56 9.10 0.72 12.58
N LEU A 57 8.74 0.44 11.33
CA LEU A 57 9.60 0.69 10.18
C LEU A 57 9.71 2.18 9.89
N SER A 58 10.90 2.65 9.52
CA SER A 58 11.14 4.02 9.10
C SER A 58 10.97 4.13 7.58
N GLY A 59 10.02 4.97 7.13
CA GLY A 59 9.82 5.26 5.72
C GLY A 59 10.94 6.13 5.16
N ARG A 60 11.54 5.72 4.05
CA ARG A 60 12.55 6.49 3.32
C ARG A 60 12.01 7.22 2.08
N GLY A 61 10.73 7.08 1.81
CA GLY A 61 10.12 7.51 0.56
C GLY A 61 10.23 6.47 -0.55
N GLY A 62 9.53 6.68 -1.67
CA GLY A 62 9.55 5.75 -2.82
C GLY A 62 9.07 4.33 -2.50
N ASN A 63 8.18 4.16 -1.49
CA ASN A 63 7.75 2.86 -0.96
C ASN A 63 8.88 2.02 -0.32
N LEU A 64 10.00 2.67 0.03
CA LEU A 64 11.13 2.04 0.70
C LEU A 64 11.01 2.23 2.22
N PHE A 65 11.25 1.14 2.95
CA PHE A 65 11.25 1.11 4.40
C PHE A 65 12.57 0.61 4.93
N GLN A 66 13.02 1.20 6.01
CA GLN A 66 14.22 0.78 6.71
C GLN A 66 13.84 0.19 8.06
N ARG A 67 14.48 -0.94 8.42
CA ARG A 67 14.29 -1.53 9.73
C ARG A 67 14.82 -0.60 10.84
N THR A 68 14.16 -0.63 11.97
CA THR A 68 14.58 0.03 13.19
C THR A 68 14.61 -0.96 14.35
N THR A 69 15.12 -0.57 15.50
CA THR A 69 15.04 -1.36 16.72
C THR A 69 13.62 -1.67 17.16
N ALA A 70 12.67 -0.79 16.81
CA ALA A 70 11.26 -0.93 17.13
C ALA A 70 10.51 -1.90 16.18
N SER A 71 10.98 -2.07 14.94
CA SER A 71 10.37 -3.01 13.98
C SER A 71 10.74 -4.47 14.23
N GLY A 72 11.86 -4.71 14.89
CA GLY A 72 12.46 -6.03 15.02
C GLY A 72 13.24 -6.47 13.78
N ASP A 73 13.73 -7.70 13.81
CA ASP A 73 14.45 -8.29 12.68
C ASP A 73 13.49 -8.84 11.62
N PRO A 74 13.87 -8.77 10.33
CA PRO A 74 13.05 -9.30 9.24
C PRO A 74 12.97 -10.83 9.32
N ILE A 75 11.76 -11.35 9.14
CA ILE A 75 11.49 -12.77 8.96
C ILE A 75 11.32 -12.99 7.46
N THR A 76 12.32 -13.59 6.82
CA THR A 76 12.31 -13.86 5.39
C THR A 76 11.69 -15.21 5.08
N GLY A 77 10.96 -15.29 3.96
CA GLY A 77 10.31 -16.52 3.52
C GLY A 77 9.89 -16.49 2.07
N ALA A 78 9.50 -17.64 1.56
CA ALA A 78 8.95 -17.76 0.23
C ALA A 78 7.52 -17.15 0.17
N PRO A 79 7.15 -16.47 -0.92
CA PRO A 79 5.79 -15.97 -1.12
C PRO A 79 4.75 -17.08 -1.02
N GLY A 80 3.62 -16.78 -0.38
CA GLY A 80 2.52 -17.75 -0.17
C GLY A 80 2.74 -18.73 0.98
N GLN A 81 3.83 -18.63 1.72
CA GLN A 81 4.12 -19.48 2.89
C GLN A 81 4.26 -18.64 4.16
N GLY A 82 4.03 -19.25 5.32
CA GLY A 82 4.26 -18.61 6.62
C GLY A 82 3.46 -17.31 6.87
N GLY A 83 2.31 -17.13 6.25
CA GLY A 83 1.53 -15.90 6.35
C GLY A 83 2.01 -14.77 5.42
N LEU A 84 2.98 -15.02 4.56
CA LEU A 84 3.42 -14.10 3.52
C LEU A 84 2.46 -14.14 2.34
N GLY A 85 2.14 -12.98 1.76
CA GLY A 85 1.32 -12.88 0.56
C GLY A 85 1.99 -13.49 -0.68
N GLY A 86 1.19 -13.79 -1.72
CA GLY A 86 1.71 -14.22 -3.02
C GLY A 86 2.14 -13.03 -3.88
N LEU A 87 2.96 -13.32 -4.90
CA LEU A 87 3.35 -12.34 -5.90
C LEU A 87 2.43 -12.38 -7.12
N SER A 88 2.25 -11.24 -7.77
CA SER A 88 1.56 -11.12 -9.04
C SER A 88 2.36 -10.24 -9.98
N GLN A 89 2.72 -10.77 -11.15
CA GLN A 89 3.45 -10.04 -12.17
C GLN A 89 2.49 -9.22 -13.03
N GLY A 90 2.92 -8.04 -13.50
CA GLY A 90 2.19 -7.23 -14.48
C GLY A 90 0.95 -6.52 -13.94
N VAL A 91 0.81 -6.41 -12.61
CA VAL A 91 -0.27 -5.70 -11.95
C VAL A 91 0.26 -4.55 -11.09
N LEU A 92 -0.55 -3.53 -10.92
CA LEU A 92 -0.29 -2.43 -10.00
C LEU A 92 -1.37 -2.47 -8.91
N GLU A 93 -0.94 -2.30 -7.67
CA GLU A 93 -1.86 -2.15 -6.55
C GLU A 93 -2.51 -0.77 -6.61
N ILE A 94 -3.84 -0.75 -6.64
CA ILE A 94 -4.63 0.48 -6.58
C ILE A 94 -5.13 0.70 -5.16
N SER A 95 -5.51 1.94 -4.85
CA SER A 95 -6.11 2.27 -3.56
C SER A 95 -7.40 1.47 -3.34
N ASN A 96 -7.57 0.92 -2.14
CA ASN A 96 -8.80 0.25 -1.69
C ASN A 96 -9.87 1.24 -1.20
N VAL A 97 -9.67 2.53 -1.43
CA VAL A 97 -10.61 3.58 -1.03
C VAL A 97 -11.66 3.76 -2.12
N SER A 98 -12.93 3.61 -1.76
CA SER A 98 -14.04 3.93 -2.64
C SER A 98 -14.28 5.45 -2.65
N VAL A 99 -13.99 6.08 -3.79
CA VAL A 99 -14.19 7.53 -3.96
C VAL A 99 -15.65 7.93 -3.70
N VAL A 100 -16.60 7.08 -4.09
CA VAL A 100 -18.03 7.34 -3.89
C VAL A 100 -18.39 7.33 -2.40
N GLU A 101 -17.85 6.39 -1.64
CA GLU A 101 -18.08 6.28 -0.21
C GLU A 101 -17.49 7.47 0.55
N GLU A 102 -16.28 7.87 0.19
CA GLU A 102 -15.64 9.06 0.77
C GLU A 102 -16.37 10.36 0.42
N MET A 103 -16.93 10.46 -0.80
CA MET A 103 -17.78 11.59 -1.17
C MET A 103 -19.06 11.65 -0.33
N VAL A 104 -19.70 10.51 -0.08
CA VAL A 104 -20.89 10.45 0.79
C VAL A 104 -20.56 10.85 2.21
N ASN A 105 -19.42 10.36 2.74
CA ASN A 105 -18.92 10.73 4.06
C ASN A 105 -18.63 12.24 4.16
N LEU A 106 -18.03 12.82 3.14
CA LEU A 106 -17.77 14.26 3.05
C LEU A 106 -19.08 15.08 3.05
N ILE A 107 -20.06 14.68 2.22
CA ILE A 107 -21.38 15.34 2.17
C ILE A 107 -22.08 15.23 3.53
N SER A 108 -22.01 14.07 4.17
CA SER A 108 -22.59 13.88 5.50
C SER A 108 -21.94 14.79 6.55
N GLY A 109 -20.61 14.92 6.51
CA GLY A 109 -19.86 15.84 7.37
C GLY A 109 -20.23 17.30 7.13
N GLN A 110 -20.36 17.71 5.85
CA GLN A 110 -20.78 19.06 5.48
C GLN A 110 -22.19 19.37 5.98
N ARG A 111 -23.13 18.42 5.83
CA ARG A 111 -24.50 18.60 6.34
C ARG A 111 -24.54 18.71 7.87
N ALA A 112 -23.74 17.92 8.57
CA ALA A 112 -23.63 18.02 10.02
C ALA A 112 -23.12 19.41 10.46
N TYR A 113 -22.11 19.93 9.76
CA TYR A 113 -21.59 21.28 9.99
C TYR A 113 -22.66 22.36 9.74
N GLU A 114 -23.41 22.27 8.62
CA GLU A 114 -24.51 23.21 8.30
C GLU A 114 -25.61 23.18 9.36
N ILE A 115 -25.99 21.98 9.83
CA ILE A 115 -27.02 21.84 10.89
C ILE A 115 -26.53 22.49 12.18
N ASN A 116 -25.28 22.24 12.59
CA ASN A 116 -24.71 22.84 13.77
C ASN A 116 -24.66 24.38 13.67
N SER A 117 -24.25 24.90 12.51
CA SER A 117 -24.22 26.34 12.26
C SER A 117 -25.61 26.97 12.33
N LYS A 118 -26.62 26.33 11.72
CA LYS A 118 -28.03 26.79 11.81
C LYS A 118 -28.58 26.70 13.23
N ALA A 119 -28.20 25.67 13.99
CA ALA A 119 -28.63 25.55 15.39
C ALA A 119 -28.06 26.67 16.26
N ILE A 120 -26.81 27.08 16.03
CA ILE A 120 -26.20 28.19 16.72
C ILE A 120 -26.90 29.50 16.35
N GLN A 121 -27.14 29.74 15.04
CA GLN A 121 -27.86 30.94 14.59
C GLN A 121 -29.29 31.03 15.20
N ALA A 122 -30.03 29.92 15.19
CA ALA A 122 -31.36 29.88 15.80
C ALA A 122 -31.30 30.13 17.31
N SER A 123 -30.26 29.67 17.98
CA SER A 123 -30.03 29.92 19.41
C SER A 123 -29.78 31.41 19.67
N ASP A 124 -28.95 32.04 18.84
CA ASP A 124 -28.67 33.49 18.91
C ASP A 124 -29.92 34.33 18.65
N GLU A 125 -30.73 33.96 17.67
CA GLU A 125 -32.03 34.65 17.38
C GLU A 125 -33.00 34.53 18.55
N MET A 126 -33.08 33.34 19.19
CA MET A 126 -33.90 33.16 20.38
C MET A 126 -33.43 34.02 21.56
N LEU A 127 -32.13 34.12 21.77
CA LEU A 127 -31.57 34.96 22.81
C LEU A 127 -31.83 36.46 22.54
N GLN A 128 -31.70 36.90 21.28
CA GLN A 128 -32.04 38.29 20.89
C GLN A 128 -33.52 38.59 21.09
N THR A 129 -34.39 37.64 20.74
CA THR A 129 -35.85 37.82 20.94
C THR A 129 -36.18 37.90 22.41
N ALA A 130 -35.56 37.02 23.25
CA ALA A 130 -35.77 37.07 24.70
C ALA A 130 -35.23 38.36 25.34
N ALA A 131 -34.13 38.90 24.82
CA ALA A 131 -33.56 40.16 25.31
C ALA A 131 -34.47 41.36 24.95
N ASN A 132 -35.12 41.32 23.76
CA ASN A 132 -36.02 42.36 23.30
C ASN A 132 -37.40 42.36 24.05
N LEU A 133 -37.86 41.20 24.48
CA LEU A 133 -39.07 41.05 25.29
C LEU A 133 -38.91 41.55 26.72
N ARG A 134 -37.70 41.78 27.18
CA ARG A 134 -37.40 42.24 28.56
C ARG A 134 -37.30 43.76 28.67
N ARG A 135 -37.53 44.47 27.57
CA ARG A 135 -37.63 45.94 27.47
C ARG A 135 -39.10 46.36 27.38
#